data_352e9a520af380ad7f8c9e30182be064
#
_entry.id   352e9a520af380ad7f8c9e30182be064
#
_cell.length_a   1.000
_cell.length_b   1.000
_cell.length_c   1.000
_cell.angle_alpha   90.00
_cell.angle_beta   90.00
_cell.angle_gamma   90.00
#
_symmetry.space_group_name_H-M   'P 1'
#
loop_
_entity.id
_entity.type
_entity.pdbx_description
1 polymer ?
#
loop_
_entity_poly.entity_id
_entity_poly.type
_entity_poly.pdbx_seq_one_letter_code
_entity_poly.pdbx_strand_id
1 'polypeptide(L)'
;ILVDVKLFQALLAAARYHCRIIMVGDADQLPSVGPGNILGEILKAGVVPTVRLTDIFRQAQRSLIVQNAHRIVEGQMPQKGGPKDDFFLIESNGLACQKLVCDLVSTRLPKAYGFDPVRDIQVLCPTKVGPTGSVELNRRLQDILNPPAKGKGQIGTAESAKILRLGDKVMQIGRASCRERV
;
A
#
# COMPACT_ATOMS: atom_id res chain seq x y z
N ILE A 1 -4.15 -4.89 12.29
CA ILE A 1 -5.58 -5.24 12.45
C ILE A 1 -6.41 -4.10 11.93
N LEU A 2 -7.26 -4.36 10.92
CA LEU A 2 -8.21 -3.38 10.38
C LEU A 2 -9.54 -3.38 11.16
N VAL A 3 -9.48 -3.65 12.45
CA VAL A 3 -10.65 -3.77 13.33
C VAL A 3 -10.75 -2.50 14.17
N ASP A 4 -11.84 -1.76 13.99
CA ASP A 4 -12.19 -0.60 14.80
C ASP A 4 -12.93 -0.98 16.08
N VAL A 5 -13.19 0.01 16.95
CA VAL A 5 -13.89 -0.21 18.25
C VAL A 5 -15.26 -0.84 18.06
N LYS A 6 -16.03 -0.40 17.07
CA LYS A 6 -17.40 -0.91 16.85
C LYS A 6 -17.39 -2.36 16.41
N LEU A 7 -16.49 -2.70 15.48
CA LEU A 7 -16.36 -4.07 15.00
C LEU A 7 -15.83 -4.99 16.10
N PHE A 8 -14.89 -4.52 16.92
CA PHE A 8 -14.37 -5.29 18.04
C PHE A 8 -15.42 -5.51 19.13
N GLN A 9 -16.22 -4.49 19.45
CA GLN A 9 -17.35 -4.62 20.36
C GLN A 9 -18.35 -5.66 19.86
N ALA A 10 -18.71 -5.62 18.56
CA ALA A 10 -19.63 -6.59 17.97
C ALA A 10 -19.05 -8.01 18.02
N LEU A 11 -17.76 -8.18 17.78
CA LEU A 11 -17.05 -9.47 17.91
C LEU A 11 -17.15 -10.01 19.33
N LEU A 12 -16.87 -9.18 20.34
CA LEU A 12 -16.93 -9.59 21.74
C LEU A 12 -18.36 -9.94 22.17
N ALA A 13 -19.37 -9.18 21.72
CA ALA A 13 -20.77 -9.45 21.99
C ALA A 13 -21.26 -10.76 21.37
N ALA A 14 -20.70 -11.14 20.22
CA ALA A 14 -21.05 -12.40 19.53
C ALA A 14 -20.24 -13.62 20.03
N ALA A 15 -19.14 -13.39 20.75
CA ALA A 15 -18.27 -14.45 21.24
C ALA A 15 -18.96 -15.19 22.40
N ARG A 16 -18.95 -16.53 22.36
CA ARG A 16 -19.47 -17.36 23.47
C ARG A 16 -18.53 -17.28 24.66
N TYR A 17 -19.06 -17.44 25.87
CA TYR A 17 -18.33 -17.33 27.14
C TYR A 17 -17.04 -18.16 27.22
N HIS A 18 -16.98 -19.32 26.57
CA HIS A 18 -15.78 -20.18 26.54
C HIS A 18 -14.94 -20.00 25.27
N CYS A 19 -15.21 -18.99 24.46
CA CYS A 19 -14.45 -18.75 23.25
C CYS A 19 -13.06 -18.17 23.58
N ARG A 20 -12.02 -18.75 22.98
CA ARG A 20 -10.68 -18.18 23.03
C ARG A 20 -10.48 -17.29 21.80
N ILE A 21 -10.11 -16.05 22.04
CA ILE A 21 -9.82 -15.07 20.97
C ILE A 21 -8.30 -14.92 20.86
N ILE A 22 -7.77 -15.14 19.68
CA ILE A 22 -6.35 -14.90 19.35
C ILE A 22 -6.30 -13.74 18.36
N MET A 23 -5.65 -12.66 18.77
CA MET A 23 -5.44 -11.49 17.92
C MET A 23 -4.03 -11.51 17.35
N VAL A 24 -3.92 -11.33 16.03
CA VAL A 24 -2.64 -11.23 15.32
C VAL A 24 -2.63 -9.93 14.55
N GLY A 25 -1.54 -9.17 14.64
CA GLY A 25 -1.41 -7.90 13.93
C GLY A 25 -0.10 -7.21 14.23
N ASP A 26 0.07 -6.04 13.63
CA ASP A 26 1.23 -5.19 13.77
C ASP A 26 0.75 -3.83 14.30
N ALA A 27 1.22 -3.45 15.48
CA ALA A 27 0.82 -2.20 16.15
C ALA A 27 1.51 -0.96 15.54
N ASP A 28 2.59 -1.18 14.79
CA ASP A 28 3.38 -0.11 14.16
C ASP A 28 2.86 0.22 12.74
N GLN A 29 1.94 -0.61 12.20
CA GLN A 29 1.23 -0.29 10.95
C GLN A 29 0.09 0.70 11.19
N LEU A 30 -0.41 1.26 10.08
CA LEU A 30 -1.55 2.19 10.11
C LEU A 30 -2.75 1.57 10.84
N PRO A 31 -3.40 2.32 11.74
CA PRO A 31 -4.60 1.86 12.44
C PRO A 31 -5.78 1.68 11.49
N SER A 32 -6.89 1.16 12.01
CA SER A 32 -8.16 1.08 11.29
C SER A 32 -8.63 2.46 10.82
N VAL A 33 -9.38 2.50 9.71
CA VAL A 33 -10.02 3.74 9.22
C VAL A 33 -11.12 4.22 10.18
N GLY A 34 -11.78 3.30 10.90
CA GLY A 34 -12.75 3.60 11.95
C GLY A 34 -12.08 4.03 13.27
N PRO A 35 -12.85 4.51 14.23
CA PRO A 35 -12.32 5.07 15.48
C PRO A 35 -11.63 4.02 16.35
N GLY A 36 -10.52 4.42 16.98
CA GLY A 36 -9.76 3.65 17.96
C GLY A 36 -8.61 2.85 17.38
N ASN A 37 -7.62 2.58 18.24
CA ASN A 37 -6.45 1.73 17.94
C ASN A 37 -6.45 0.53 18.88
N ILE A 38 -7.38 -0.40 18.65
CA ILE A 38 -7.64 -1.53 19.56
C ILE A 38 -6.37 -2.30 19.89
N LEU A 39 -5.58 -2.70 18.88
CA LEU A 39 -4.37 -3.48 19.14
C LEU A 39 -3.35 -2.70 19.97
N GLY A 40 -3.06 -1.45 19.59
CA GLY A 40 -2.11 -0.60 20.31
C GLY A 40 -2.56 -0.32 21.76
N GLU A 41 -3.85 -0.09 21.98
CA GLU A 41 -4.42 0.19 23.30
C GLU A 41 -4.39 -1.06 24.20
N ILE A 42 -4.74 -2.23 23.70
CA ILE A 42 -4.66 -3.50 24.45
C ILE A 42 -3.21 -3.82 24.83
N LEU A 43 -2.26 -3.62 23.90
CA LEU A 43 -0.84 -3.83 24.17
C LEU A 43 -0.31 -2.87 25.24
N LYS A 44 -0.71 -1.59 25.19
CA LYS A 44 -0.34 -0.58 26.20
C LYS A 44 -0.96 -0.89 27.58
N ALA A 45 -2.19 -1.38 27.61
CA ALA A 45 -2.87 -1.73 28.85
C ALA A 45 -2.27 -2.95 29.55
N GLY A 46 -1.62 -3.86 28.81
CA GLY A 46 -0.97 -5.05 29.37
C GLY A 46 -1.93 -6.06 30.03
N VAL A 47 -3.21 -5.98 29.71
CA VAL A 47 -4.26 -6.78 30.36
C VAL A 47 -4.45 -8.17 29.76
N VAL A 48 -3.79 -8.47 28.64
CA VAL A 48 -3.87 -9.77 27.98
C VAL A 48 -2.47 -10.36 27.76
N PRO A 49 -2.31 -11.69 27.83
CA PRO A 49 -1.04 -12.33 27.48
C PRO A 49 -0.63 -11.99 26.06
N THR A 50 0.60 -11.52 25.88
CA THR A 50 1.10 -11.03 24.60
C THR A 50 2.43 -11.67 24.26
N VAL A 51 2.58 -12.08 23.00
CA VAL A 51 3.87 -12.49 22.41
C VAL A 51 4.23 -11.49 21.34
N ARG A 52 5.37 -10.81 21.50
CA ARG A 52 5.93 -9.91 20.47
C ARG A 52 7.01 -10.67 19.70
N LEU A 53 6.90 -10.66 18.37
CA LEU A 53 7.94 -11.14 17.48
C LEU A 53 8.87 -9.97 17.17
N THR A 54 10.07 -10.01 17.72
CA THR A 54 11.07 -8.94 17.58
C THR A 54 12.26 -9.35 16.71
N ASP A 55 12.39 -10.64 16.45
CA ASP A 55 13.53 -11.16 15.72
C ASP A 55 13.36 -10.96 14.21
N ILE A 56 14.30 -10.22 13.63
CA ILE A 56 14.42 -10.06 12.19
C ILE A 56 15.39 -11.12 11.68
N PHE A 57 15.00 -11.90 10.68
CA PHE A 57 15.89 -12.85 10.04
C PHE A 57 17.20 -12.16 9.61
N ARG A 58 18.34 -12.81 9.83
CA ARG A 58 19.68 -12.25 9.54
C ARG A 58 19.81 -11.69 8.11
N GLN A 59 19.14 -12.28 7.13
CA GLN A 59 19.12 -11.77 5.74
C GLN A 59 18.40 -10.43 5.64
N ALA A 60 17.31 -10.24 6.37
CA ALA A 60 16.55 -9.00 6.39
C ALA A 60 17.27 -7.87 7.16
N GLN A 61 18.16 -8.19 8.10
CA GLN A 61 18.96 -7.18 8.82
C GLN A 61 19.90 -6.39 7.91
N ARG A 62 20.29 -6.94 6.75
CA ARG A 62 21.13 -6.25 5.75
C ARG A 62 20.32 -5.38 4.80
N SER A 63 19.00 -5.53 4.77
CA SER A 63 18.09 -4.73 3.93
C SER A 63 17.97 -3.32 4.51
N LEU A 64 18.28 -2.31 3.70
CA LEU A 64 18.10 -0.92 4.09
C LEU A 64 16.61 -0.56 4.18
N ILE A 65 15.73 -1.24 3.45
CA ILE A 65 14.27 -1.12 3.60
C ILE A 65 13.88 -1.46 5.04
N VAL A 66 14.34 -2.58 5.58
CA VAL A 66 14.01 -3.02 6.95
C VAL A 66 14.60 -2.09 7.99
N GLN A 67 15.87 -1.70 7.84
CA GLN A 67 16.52 -0.76 8.76
C GLN A 67 15.79 0.59 8.78
N ASN A 68 15.41 1.11 7.61
CA ASN A 68 14.68 2.37 7.51
C ASN A 68 13.25 2.27 8.06
N ALA A 69 12.57 1.12 7.91
CA ALA A 69 11.28 0.91 8.54
C ALA A 69 11.36 1.05 10.06
N HIS A 70 12.37 0.44 10.72
CA HIS A 70 12.59 0.60 12.16
C HIS A 70 12.92 2.04 12.54
N ARG A 71 13.80 2.70 11.80
CA ARG A 71 14.14 4.11 12.04
C ARG A 71 12.92 5.01 11.99
N ILE A 72 12.02 4.80 11.02
CA ILE A 72 10.78 5.58 10.88
C ILE A 72 9.85 5.33 12.08
N VAL A 73 9.70 4.09 12.54
CA VAL A 73 8.90 3.75 13.73
C VAL A 73 9.47 4.43 14.99
N GLU A 74 10.79 4.55 15.08
CA GLU A 74 11.49 5.27 16.18
C GLU A 74 11.48 6.80 16.00
N GLY A 75 10.84 7.33 14.95
CA GLY A 75 10.81 8.76 14.65
C GLY A 75 12.09 9.32 14.07
N GLN A 76 12.99 8.46 13.58
CA GLN A 76 14.25 8.86 12.96
C GLN A 76 14.10 9.02 11.45
N MET A 77 14.91 9.88 10.84
CA MET A 77 14.95 10.02 9.37
C MET A 77 15.54 8.76 8.72
N PRO A 78 14.95 8.29 7.60
CA PRO A 78 15.49 7.19 6.85
C PRO A 78 16.87 7.53 6.25
N GLN A 79 17.73 6.53 6.16
CA GLN A 79 19.03 6.66 5.52
C GLN A 79 18.88 6.59 3.99
N LYS A 80 19.62 7.41 3.27
CA LYS A 80 19.72 7.34 1.81
C LYS A 80 20.57 6.13 1.42
N GLY A 81 20.05 5.30 0.54
CA GLY A 81 20.80 4.15 0.01
C GLY A 81 21.78 4.53 -1.07
N GLY A 82 22.81 3.69 -1.24
CA GLY A 82 23.76 3.72 -2.34
C GLY A 82 23.40 2.76 -3.48
N PRO A 83 24.25 2.63 -4.51
CA PRO A 83 23.96 1.84 -5.72
C PRO A 83 23.71 0.34 -5.50
N LYS A 84 24.15 -0.20 -4.37
CA LYS A 84 24.01 -1.64 -4.01
C LYS A 84 22.90 -1.91 -3.00
N ASP A 85 22.22 -0.87 -2.53
CA ASP A 85 21.17 -0.98 -1.54
C ASP A 85 19.80 -1.23 -2.21
N ASP A 86 18.87 -1.68 -1.41
CA ASP A 86 17.48 -1.99 -1.81
C ASP A 86 16.51 -0.83 -1.52
N PHE A 87 17.01 0.29 -0.99
CA PHE A 87 16.21 1.47 -0.65
C PHE A 87 16.85 2.75 -1.20
N PHE A 88 16.04 3.60 -1.85
CA PHE A 88 16.48 4.88 -2.40
C PHE A 88 15.52 5.99 -1.97
N LEU A 89 16.07 7.09 -1.49
CA LEU A 89 15.33 8.30 -1.14
C LEU A 89 15.67 9.41 -2.11
N ILE A 90 14.68 9.82 -2.92
CA ILE A 90 14.82 10.89 -3.92
C ILE A 90 13.91 12.04 -3.53
N GLU A 91 14.50 13.20 -3.26
CA GLU A 91 13.75 14.41 -2.94
C GLU A 91 13.23 15.06 -4.22
N SER A 92 11.92 15.26 -4.31
CA SER A 92 11.28 15.92 -5.43
C SER A 92 9.90 16.43 -5.02
N ASN A 93 9.33 17.38 -5.77
CA ASN A 93 8.03 17.96 -5.46
C ASN A 93 7.17 18.20 -6.70
N GLY A 94 5.86 18.31 -6.49
CA GLY A 94 4.87 18.70 -7.47
C GLY A 94 5.01 17.98 -8.83
N LEU A 95 5.07 18.74 -9.91
CA LEU A 95 5.14 18.24 -11.28
C LEU A 95 6.49 17.54 -11.60
N ALA A 96 7.57 17.94 -10.93
CA ALA A 96 8.88 17.28 -11.10
C ALA A 96 8.83 15.85 -10.53
N CYS A 97 8.22 15.67 -9.35
CA CYS A 97 7.99 14.35 -8.76
C CYS A 97 7.12 13.47 -9.67
N GLN A 98 6.03 14.01 -10.22
CA GLN A 98 5.16 13.29 -11.15
C GLN A 98 5.93 12.77 -12.38
N LYS A 99 6.73 13.63 -13.03
CA LYS A 99 7.56 13.23 -14.17
C LYS A 99 8.58 12.16 -13.78
N LEU A 100 9.22 12.34 -12.62
CA LEU A 100 10.20 11.38 -12.11
C LEU A 100 9.58 10.01 -11.86
N VAL A 101 8.39 9.94 -11.24
CA VAL A 101 7.69 8.67 -11.01
C VAL A 101 7.34 7.99 -12.34
N CYS A 102 6.82 8.73 -13.31
CA CYS A 102 6.52 8.19 -14.63
C CYS A 102 7.78 7.65 -15.33
N ASP A 103 8.90 8.37 -15.30
CA ASP A 103 10.17 7.95 -15.88
C ASP A 103 10.76 6.72 -15.16
N LEU A 104 10.71 6.70 -13.84
CA LEU A 104 11.14 5.54 -13.05
C LEU A 104 10.37 4.28 -13.45
N VAL A 105 9.05 4.35 -13.51
CA VAL A 105 8.18 3.19 -13.79
C VAL A 105 8.32 2.73 -15.24
N SER A 106 8.30 3.66 -16.19
CA SER A 106 8.26 3.30 -17.61
C SER A 106 9.63 3.00 -18.23
N THR A 107 10.70 3.54 -17.67
CA THR A 107 12.01 3.53 -18.33
C THR A 107 13.14 3.05 -17.43
N ARG A 108 13.37 3.74 -16.31
CA ARG A 108 14.61 3.54 -15.53
C ARG A 108 14.65 2.22 -14.80
N LEU A 109 13.61 1.85 -14.07
CA LEU A 109 13.53 0.57 -13.35
C LEU A 109 13.50 -0.63 -14.30
N PRO A 110 12.68 -0.62 -15.38
CA PRO A 110 12.75 -1.66 -16.40
C PRO A 110 14.15 -1.85 -17.00
N LYS A 111 14.83 -0.76 -17.36
CA LYS A 111 16.18 -0.84 -17.92
C LYS A 111 17.23 -1.31 -16.92
N ALA A 112 17.14 -0.89 -15.66
CA ALA A 112 18.16 -1.18 -14.66
C ALA A 112 18.03 -2.60 -14.09
N TYR A 113 16.79 -3.10 -13.93
CA TYR A 113 16.53 -4.35 -13.21
C TYR A 113 15.76 -5.39 -14.05
N GLY A 114 15.35 -5.07 -15.28
CA GLY A 114 14.54 -5.98 -16.11
C GLY A 114 13.09 -6.13 -15.64
N PHE A 115 12.58 -5.23 -14.82
CA PHE A 115 11.22 -5.28 -14.31
C PHE A 115 10.17 -5.02 -15.38
N ASP A 116 9.09 -5.78 -15.38
CA ASP A 116 7.88 -5.45 -16.12
C ASP A 116 7.15 -4.29 -15.41
N PRO A 117 6.94 -3.15 -16.08
CA PRO A 117 6.36 -1.96 -15.45
C PRO A 117 4.94 -2.17 -14.93
N VAL A 118 4.19 -3.13 -15.49
CA VAL A 118 2.81 -3.42 -15.10
C VAL A 118 2.76 -4.49 -14.01
N ARG A 119 3.57 -5.54 -14.14
CA ARG A 119 3.52 -6.70 -13.23
C ARG A 119 4.36 -6.50 -11.98
N ASP A 120 5.58 -5.97 -12.12
CA ASP A 120 6.59 -6.00 -11.07
C ASP A 120 6.68 -4.69 -10.29
N ILE A 121 6.12 -3.58 -10.84
CA ILE A 121 6.20 -2.26 -10.21
C ILE A 121 4.84 -1.85 -9.63
N GLN A 122 4.87 -1.35 -8.38
CA GLN A 122 3.70 -0.78 -7.73
C GLN A 122 4.02 0.62 -7.21
N VAL A 123 3.20 1.61 -7.61
CA VAL A 123 3.28 2.99 -7.10
C VAL A 123 2.29 3.16 -5.95
N LEU A 124 2.76 3.65 -4.81
CA LEU A 124 1.93 4.01 -3.67
C LEU A 124 1.90 5.53 -3.52
N CYS A 125 0.71 6.08 -3.33
CA CYS A 125 0.49 7.52 -3.19
C CYS A 125 -0.16 7.82 -1.83
N PRO A 126 0.29 8.83 -1.09
CA PRO A 126 -0.32 9.21 0.17
C PRO A 126 -1.67 9.92 -0.01
N THR A 127 -1.93 10.49 -1.20
CA THR A 127 -3.14 11.25 -1.51
C THR A 127 -3.83 10.77 -2.78
N LYS A 128 -5.12 11.07 -2.93
CA LYS A 128 -5.89 10.79 -4.15
C LYS A 128 -5.77 11.93 -5.18
N VAL A 129 -5.71 13.16 -4.70
CA VAL A 129 -5.80 14.39 -5.51
C VAL A 129 -4.44 15.08 -5.56
N GLY A 130 -4.22 15.86 -6.60
CA GLY A 130 -2.98 16.61 -6.84
C GLY A 130 -2.06 15.96 -7.88
N PRO A 131 -0.96 16.64 -8.25
CA PRO A 131 -0.04 16.16 -9.30
C PRO A 131 0.58 14.79 -9.04
N THR A 132 0.82 14.48 -7.75
CA THR A 132 1.36 13.20 -7.27
C THR A 132 0.31 12.30 -6.65
N GLY A 133 -0.97 12.68 -6.77
CA GLY A 133 -2.09 11.88 -6.30
C GLY A 133 -2.37 10.67 -7.19
N SER A 134 -2.99 9.63 -6.62
CA SER A 134 -3.23 8.38 -7.32
C SER A 134 -4.10 8.53 -8.57
N VAL A 135 -5.04 9.48 -8.62
CA VAL A 135 -5.89 9.71 -9.78
C VAL A 135 -5.06 10.19 -10.99
N GLU A 136 -4.24 11.22 -10.79
CA GLU A 136 -3.45 11.80 -11.89
C GLU A 136 -2.29 10.87 -12.30
N LEU A 137 -1.62 10.23 -11.33
CA LEU A 137 -0.56 9.27 -11.65
C LEU A 137 -1.09 8.04 -12.40
N ASN A 138 -2.25 7.50 -12.02
CA ASN A 138 -2.88 6.40 -12.75
C ASN A 138 -3.19 6.80 -14.19
N ARG A 139 -3.77 8.00 -14.41
CA ARG A 139 -4.05 8.50 -15.75
C ARG A 139 -2.80 8.59 -16.61
N ARG A 140 -1.74 9.20 -16.10
CA ARG A 140 -0.47 9.36 -16.83
C ARG A 140 0.24 8.04 -17.10
N LEU A 141 0.33 7.17 -16.09
CA LEU A 141 0.94 5.86 -16.25
C LEU A 141 0.14 4.98 -17.23
N GLN A 142 -1.19 5.05 -17.20
CA GLN A 142 -2.02 4.37 -18.19
C GLN A 142 -1.74 4.85 -19.62
N ASP A 143 -1.64 6.16 -19.83
CA ASP A 143 -1.35 6.72 -21.17
C ASP A 143 0.06 6.34 -21.67
N ILE A 144 1.02 6.18 -20.77
CA ILE A 144 2.40 5.77 -21.13
C ILE A 144 2.51 4.27 -21.36
N LEU A 145 1.97 3.47 -20.43
CA LEU A 145 2.17 2.02 -20.41
C LEU A 145 1.13 1.27 -21.26
N ASN A 146 -0.07 1.82 -21.37
CA ASN A 146 -1.21 1.21 -22.05
C ASN A 146 -2.02 2.23 -22.86
N PRO A 147 -1.41 2.87 -23.89
CA PRO A 147 -2.07 3.90 -24.69
C PRO A 147 -3.32 3.37 -25.39
N PRO A 148 -4.27 4.26 -25.74
CA PRO A 148 -5.45 3.87 -26.51
C PRO A 148 -5.04 3.38 -27.90
N ALA A 149 -5.70 2.34 -28.38
CA ALA A 149 -5.49 1.78 -29.74
C ALA A 149 -6.83 1.43 -30.38
N LYS A 150 -6.89 1.48 -31.72
CA LYS A 150 -8.09 1.04 -32.47
C LYS A 150 -8.40 -0.42 -32.16
N GLY A 151 -9.66 -0.72 -31.81
CA GLY A 151 -10.11 -2.08 -31.47
C GLY A 151 -9.78 -2.54 -30.05
N LYS A 152 -9.13 -1.73 -29.24
CA LYS A 152 -8.85 -2.04 -27.84
C LYS A 152 -10.10 -1.80 -27.00
N GLY A 153 -10.57 -2.83 -26.31
CA GLY A 153 -11.72 -2.73 -25.41
C GLY A 153 -11.44 -1.74 -24.28
N GLN A 154 -12.39 -0.86 -24.00
CA GLN A 154 -12.34 0.07 -22.87
C GLN A 154 -13.70 0.18 -22.21
N ILE A 155 -13.71 0.39 -20.89
CA ILE A 155 -14.91 0.56 -20.07
C ILE A 155 -14.76 1.87 -19.29
N GLY A 156 -15.86 2.60 -19.17
CA GLY A 156 -15.91 3.92 -18.49
C GLY A 156 -16.05 5.08 -19.45
N THR A 157 -16.43 6.23 -18.91
CA THR A 157 -16.58 7.48 -19.65
C THR A 157 -15.52 8.48 -19.22
N ALA A 158 -15.20 9.42 -20.12
CA ALA A 158 -14.26 10.51 -19.80
C ALA A 158 -14.72 11.33 -18.58
N GLU A 159 -16.02 11.44 -18.36
CA GLU A 159 -16.62 12.15 -17.23
C GLU A 159 -16.41 11.43 -15.89
N SER A 160 -16.30 10.11 -15.88
CA SER A 160 -16.10 9.32 -14.65
C SER A 160 -14.65 9.34 -14.14
N ALA A 161 -13.70 9.97 -14.85
CA ALA A 161 -12.25 9.95 -14.58
C ALA A 161 -11.66 8.55 -14.40
N LYS A 162 -12.38 7.49 -14.78
CA LYS A 162 -11.99 6.08 -14.61
C LYS A 162 -12.25 5.33 -15.91
N ILE A 163 -11.36 5.51 -16.87
CA ILE A 163 -11.33 4.67 -18.06
C ILE A 163 -10.43 3.49 -17.79
N LEU A 164 -10.97 2.28 -17.89
CA LEU A 164 -10.20 1.04 -17.87
C LEU A 164 -10.03 0.53 -19.29
N ARG A 165 -8.81 0.16 -19.66
CA ARG A 165 -8.45 -0.38 -20.97
C ARG A 165 -8.04 -1.84 -20.81
N LEU A 166 -8.32 -2.65 -21.81
CA LEU A 166 -7.83 -4.02 -21.82
C LEU A 166 -6.30 -4.04 -21.66
N GLY A 167 -5.80 -4.79 -20.67
CA GLY A 167 -4.38 -4.83 -20.30
C GLY A 167 -3.99 -3.90 -19.16
N ASP A 168 -4.90 -3.13 -18.60
CA ASP A 168 -4.63 -2.37 -17.38
C ASP A 168 -4.44 -3.29 -16.17
N LYS A 169 -3.53 -2.91 -15.27
CA LYS A 169 -3.43 -3.50 -13.94
C LYS A 169 -4.53 -2.93 -13.05
N VAL A 170 -5.38 -3.79 -12.55
CA VAL A 170 -6.51 -3.39 -11.71
C VAL A 170 -6.44 -4.07 -10.36
N MET A 171 -6.97 -3.41 -9.33
CA MET A 171 -7.16 -3.97 -8.00
C MET A 171 -8.61 -3.83 -7.59
N GLN A 172 -9.23 -4.94 -7.22
CA GLN A 172 -10.58 -4.93 -6.67
C GLN A 172 -10.54 -4.40 -5.25
N ILE A 173 -11.27 -3.30 -5.01
CA ILE A 173 -11.42 -2.70 -3.68
C ILE A 173 -12.82 -3.05 -3.16
N GLY A 174 -12.90 -3.71 -2.00
CA GLY A 174 -14.15 -4.12 -1.37
C GLY A 174 -14.57 -5.55 -1.70
N ARG A 175 -15.68 -6.00 -1.11
CA ARG A 175 -16.28 -7.30 -1.41
C ARG A 175 -17.07 -7.20 -2.71
N ALA A 176 -16.81 -8.12 -3.64
CA ALA A 176 -17.73 -8.32 -4.76
C ALA A 176 -19.10 -8.74 -4.19
N SER A 177 -20.14 -7.94 -4.40
CA SER A 177 -21.48 -8.39 -4.06
C SER A 177 -21.87 -9.48 -5.06
N CYS A 178 -22.42 -10.61 -4.57
CA CYS A 178 -22.94 -11.70 -5.42
C CYS A 178 -24.12 -11.26 -6.32
N ARG A 179 -24.50 -9.99 -6.34
CA ARG A 179 -25.60 -9.44 -7.14
C ARG A 179 -25.23 -9.01 -8.56
N GLU A 180 -23.94 -9.02 -8.92
CA GLU A 180 -23.49 -8.65 -10.27
C GLU A 180 -23.18 -9.86 -11.18
N ARG A 181 -23.87 -10.96 -10.96
CA ARG A 181 -23.93 -12.02 -11.96
C ARG A 181 -25.27 -11.96 -12.67
N VAL A 182 -25.34 -11.16 -13.70
CA VAL A 182 -26.27 -11.35 -14.82
C VAL A 182 -25.50 -11.10 -16.09
#